data_c4e5c3184dda9623ccb795bdbb11b10d
#
_entry.id   c4e5c3184dda9623ccb795bdbb11b10d
#
_cell.length_a   1.000
_cell.length_b   1.000
_cell.length_c   1.000
_cell.angle_alpha   90.00
_cell.angle_beta   90.00
_cell.angle_gamma   90.00
#
_symmetry.space_group_name_H-M   'P 1'
#
loop_
_entity.id
_entity.type
_entity.pdbx_description
1 polymer ?
#
loop_
_entity_poly.entity_id
_entity_poly.type
_entity_poly.pdbx_seq_one_letter_code
_entity_poly.pdbx_strand_id
1 'polypeptide(L)'
;VAKSIRQLLADGKRYKDILVLLGDEESYKLQVGQIFRKFDIPYYFGKEESMSSHPLVQFVDSLERIKRYNYRAEDLLNLVKSGLYGGFTQEDLDLFEYYVNFADIKGRHKFLSDFTANSRDKYDLDRINALRSQLVAPLDKLLNSRKQKGSSLLKKLVAFLETVQVPSQMAALTAKASEAEKEQNEQVWKAFTQL
;
A
#
# COMPACT_ATOMS: atom_id res chain seq x y z
N VAL A 1 -0.04 -9.54 36.31
CA VAL A 1 -0.50 -8.24 35.77
C VAL A 1 -2.02 -8.22 35.59
N ALA A 2 -2.66 -9.08 34.75
CA ALA A 2 -4.10 -9.02 34.48
C ALA A 2 -4.97 -9.14 35.76
N LYS A 3 -4.61 -10.08 36.67
CA LYS A 3 -5.30 -10.22 37.97
C LYS A 3 -5.14 -8.95 38.83
N SER A 4 -3.96 -8.33 38.83
CA SER A 4 -3.70 -7.10 39.59
C SER A 4 -4.51 -5.93 39.04
N ILE A 5 -4.66 -5.82 37.70
CA ILE A 5 -5.52 -4.83 37.07
C ILE A 5 -6.98 -5.02 37.51
N ARG A 6 -7.48 -6.26 37.49
CA ARG A 6 -8.86 -6.55 37.96
C ARG A 6 -9.07 -6.18 39.42
N GLN A 7 -8.06 -6.40 40.30
CA GLN A 7 -8.12 -5.98 41.69
C GLN A 7 -8.19 -4.46 41.83
N LEU A 8 -7.35 -3.74 41.09
CA LEU A 8 -7.35 -2.28 41.08
C LEU A 8 -8.71 -1.71 40.63
N LEU A 9 -9.36 -2.36 39.66
CA LEU A 9 -10.70 -1.97 39.23
C LEU A 9 -11.75 -2.21 40.30
N ALA A 10 -11.65 -3.34 41.01
CA ALA A 10 -12.53 -3.64 42.15
C ALA A 10 -12.35 -2.59 43.28
N ASP A 11 -11.13 -2.05 43.45
CA ASP A 11 -10.81 -0.99 44.40
C ASP A 11 -11.19 0.42 43.86
N GLY A 12 -11.94 0.50 42.72
CA GLY A 12 -12.49 1.73 42.18
C GLY A 12 -11.55 2.53 41.25
N LYS A 13 -10.42 1.95 40.83
CA LYS A 13 -9.55 2.56 39.78
C LYS A 13 -10.19 2.37 38.40
N ARG A 14 -9.89 3.26 37.46
CA ARG A 14 -10.35 3.16 36.08
C ARG A 14 -9.22 2.64 35.18
N TYR A 15 -9.53 2.01 34.07
CA TYR A 15 -8.53 1.54 33.11
C TYR A 15 -7.55 2.65 32.69
N LYS A 16 -8.03 3.85 32.47
CA LYS A 16 -7.20 5.01 32.09
C LYS A 16 -6.21 5.49 33.16
N ASP A 17 -6.41 5.07 34.41
CA ASP A 17 -5.57 5.43 35.53
C ASP A 17 -4.47 4.37 35.78
N ILE A 18 -4.42 3.30 34.94
CA ILE A 18 -3.49 2.18 35.07
C ILE A 18 -2.50 2.17 33.91
N LEU A 19 -1.22 2.23 34.22
CA LEU A 19 -0.13 2.11 33.28
C LEU A 19 0.66 0.83 33.55
N VAL A 20 0.93 0.06 32.50
CA VAL A 20 1.81 -1.12 32.55
C VAL A 20 3.08 -0.80 31.79
N LEU A 21 4.23 -0.84 32.48
CA LEU A 21 5.55 -0.64 31.88
C LEU A 21 6.17 -2.00 31.55
N LEU A 22 6.62 -2.15 30.32
CA LEU A 22 7.33 -3.34 29.82
C LEU A 22 8.79 -2.97 29.53
N GLY A 23 9.73 -3.79 29.98
CA GLY A 23 11.14 -3.60 29.66
C GLY A 23 11.49 -3.99 28.21
N ASP A 24 10.72 -4.91 27.64
CA ASP A 24 10.80 -5.34 26.24
C ASP A 24 9.39 -5.54 25.72
N GLU A 25 8.90 -4.55 24.96
CA GLU A 25 7.54 -4.56 24.45
C GLU A 25 7.33 -5.64 23.38
N GLU A 26 8.30 -5.83 22.48
CA GLU A 26 8.16 -6.78 21.37
C GLU A 26 7.99 -8.22 21.83
N SER A 27 8.80 -8.63 22.79
CA SER A 27 8.72 -9.99 23.37
C SER A 27 7.41 -10.26 24.11
N TYR A 28 6.80 -9.24 24.72
CA TYR A 28 5.58 -9.41 25.52
C TYR A 28 4.29 -9.02 24.81
N LYS A 29 4.34 -8.29 23.69
CA LYS A 29 3.17 -7.74 22.98
C LYS A 29 2.10 -8.81 22.69
N LEU A 30 2.53 -9.96 22.12
CA LEU A 30 1.59 -11.05 21.78
C LEU A 30 0.95 -11.65 23.02
N GLN A 31 1.76 -11.94 24.04
CA GLN A 31 1.28 -12.58 25.29
C GLN A 31 0.35 -11.65 26.08
N VAL A 32 0.71 -10.37 26.21
CA VAL A 32 -0.11 -9.37 26.86
C VAL A 32 -1.44 -9.22 26.13
N GLY A 33 -1.43 -9.11 24.80
CA GLY A 33 -2.63 -8.98 24.01
C GLY A 33 -3.58 -10.17 24.14
N GLN A 34 -3.04 -11.40 24.17
CA GLN A 34 -3.84 -12.61 24.38
C GLN A 34 -4.47 -12.66 25.78
N ILE A 35 -3.68 -12.36 26.80
CA ILE A 35 -4.13 -12.39 28.19
C ILE A 35 -5.15 -11.27 28.46
N PHE A 36 -4.89 -10.06 27.97
CA PHE A 36 -5.80 -8.93 28.22
C PHE A 36 -7.14 -9.13 27.52
N ARG A 37 -7.16 -9.68 26.28
CA ARG A 37 -8.40 -10.10 25.62
C ARG A 37 -9.17 -11.18 26.43
N LYS A 38 -8.46 -12.19 26.93
CA LYS A 38 -9.08 -13.23 27.76
C LYS A 38 -9.73 -12.70 29.05
N PHE A 39 -9.24 -11.59 29.57
CA PHE A 39 -9.75 -10.96 30.79
C PHE A 39 -10.61 -9.72 30.51
N ASP A 40 -10.98 -9.46 29.24
CA ASP A 40 -11.74 -8.26 28.79
C ASP A 40 -11.13 -6.96 29.32
N ILE A 41 -9.79 -6.85 29.26
CA ILE A 41 -9.05 -5.67 29.65
C ILE A 41 -8.74 -4.86 28.39
N PRO A 42 -9.33 -3.67 28.20
CA PRO A 42 -8.94 -2.78 27.12
C PRO A 42 -7.50 -2.32 27.33
N TYR A 43 -6.71 -2.29 26.27
CA TYR A 43 -5.31 -1.89 26.35
C TYR A 43 -4.88 -1.13 25.09
N TYR A 44 -3.87 -0.32 25.23
CA TYR A 44 -3.19 0.39 24.16
C TYR A 44 -1.68 0.23 24.31
N PHE A 45 -1.00 -0.13 23.24
CA PHE A 45 0.47 -0.11 23.14
C PHE A 45 0.89 1.22 22.55
N GLY A 46 1.71 1.99 23.28
CA GLY A 46 2.15 3.35 22.88
C GLY A 46 3.21 3.42 21.81
N LYS A 47 3.67 2.26 21.28
CA LYS A 47 4.73 2.23 20.27
C LYS A 47 4.20 2.55 18.88
N GLU A 48 4.97 3.34 18.14
CA GLU A 48 4.75 3.56 16.71
C GLU A 48 4.87 2.24 15.94
N GLU A 49 3.85 1.88 15.18
CA GLU A 49 3.91 0.72 14.29
C GLU A 49 4.57 1.11 12.97
N SER A 50 5.39 0.19 12.44
CA SER A 50 5.98 0.40 11.11
C SER A 50 4.89 0.44 10.05
N MET A 51 4.84 1.49 9.27
CA MET A 51 3.91 1.65 8.14
C MET A 51 4.44 1.05 6.84
N SER A 52 5.57 0.34 6.86
CA SER A 52 6.20 -0.19 5.65
C SER A 52 5.34 -1.17 4.86
N SER A 53 4.42 -1.87 5.53
CA SER A 53 3.46 -2.78 4.91
C SER A 53 2.16 -2.10 4.45
N HIS A 54 1.98 -0.81 4.75
CA HIS A 54 0.76 -0.09 4.37
C HIS A 54 0.67 0.08 2.84
N PRO A 55 -0.49 -0.18 2.20
CA PRO A 55 -0.65 -0.12 0.74
C PRO A 55 -0.17 1.19 0.11
N LEU A 56 -0.43 2.34 0.74
CA LEU A 56 0.01 3.65 0.24
C LEU A 56 1.53 3.79 0.29
N VAL A 57 2.19 3.27 1.33
CA VAL A 57 3.65 3.30 1.43
C VAL A 57 4.27 2.40 0.37
N GLN A 58 3.74 1.20 0.17
CA GLN A 58 4.17 0.29 -0.89
C GLN A 58 3.94 0.88 -2.29
N PHE A 59 2.83 1.59 -2.49
CA PHE A 59 2.55 2.29 -3.74
C PHE A 59 3.61 3.35 -4.04
N VAL A 60 3.96 4.20 -3.06
CA VAL A 60 4.97 5.26 -3.21
C VAL A 60 6.37 4.66 -3.40
N ASP A 61 6.73 3.63 -2.63
CA ASP A 61 8.01 2.91 -2.80
C ASP A 61 8.11 2.32 -4.21
N SER A 62 7.03 1.71 -4.71
CA SER A 62 7.00 1.17 -6.07
C SER A 62 7.22 2.24 -7.14
N LEU A 63 6.65 3.45 -6.98
CA LEU A 63 6.89 4.58 -7.90
C LEU A 63 8.37 4.98 -7.94
N GLU A 64 9.02 5.06 -6.78
CA GLU A 64 10.44 5.37 -6.66
C GLU A 64 11.29 4.28 -7.34
N ARG A 65 11.00 3.01 -7.05
CA ARG A 65 11.70 1.85 -7.61
C ARG A 65 11.54 1.73 -9.11
N ILE A 66 10.34 1.97 -9.67
CA ILE A 66 10.09 1.98 -11.13
C ILE A 66 11.04 2.96 -11.82
N LYS A 67 11.21 4.16 -11.27
CA LYS A 67 12.14 5.15 -11.81
C LYS A 67 13.59 4.74 -11.63
N ARG A 68 13.97 4.31 -10.44
CA ARG A 68 15.36 3.96 -10.07
C ARG A 68 15.86 2.75 -10.87
N TYR A 69 15.03 1.74 -11.04
CA TYR A 69 15.40 0.48 -11.68
C TYR A 69 14.90 0.34 -13.13
N ASN A 70 14.63 1.47 -13.78
CA ASN A 70 14.29 1.54 -15.20
C ASN A 70 13.11 0.62 -15.57
N TYR A 71 11.97 0.74 -14.88
CA TYR A 71 10.73 0.00 -15.17
C TYR A 71 10.93 -1.51 -15.07
N ARG A 72 11.44 -1.98 -13.94
CA ARG A 72 11.51 -3.40 -13.68
C ARG A 72 10.09 -3.96 -13.51
N ALA A 73 9.83 -5.11 -14.14
CA ALA A 73 8.49 -5.72 -14.18
C ALA A 73 7.90 -5.92 -12.77
N GLU A 74 8.71 -6.43 -11.85
CA GLU A 74 8.31 -6.63 -10.46
C GLU A 74 7.81 -5.34 -9.78
N ASP A 75 8.48 -4.20 -10.00
CA ASP A 75 8.10 -2.93 -9.38
C ASP A 75 6.79 -2.38 -9.97
N LEU A 76 6.55 -2.57 -11.29
CA LEU A 76 5.28 -2.23 -11.94
C LEU A 76 4.12 -3.12 -11.44
N LEU A 77 4.36 -4.41 -11.29
CA LEU A 77 3.37 -5.34 -10.77
C LEU A 77 3.05 -5.03 -9.30
N ASN A 78 4.06 -4.74 -8.47
CA ASN A 78 3.87 -4.35 -7.07
C ASN A 78 3.05 -3.07 -6.93
N LEU A 79 3.23 -2.10 -7.84
CA LEU A 79 2.41 -0.89 -7.87
C LEU A 79 0.92 -1.22 -8.02
N VAL A 80 0.55 -2.10 -8.96
CA VAL A 80 -0.85 -2.51 -9.17
C VAL A 80 -1.34 -3.40 -8.03
N LYS A 81 -0.49 -4.34 -7.53
CA LYS A 81 -0.79 -5.24 -6.40
C LYS A 81 -1.02 -4.50 -5.08
N SER A 82 -0.59 -3.25 -4.95
CA SER A 82 -0.94 -2.42 -3.79
C SER A 82 -2.46 -2.22 -3.62
N GLY A 83 -3.25 -2.45 -4.69
CA GLY A 83 -4.69 -2.23 -4.73
C GLY A 83 -5.11 -0.76 -4.85
N LEU A 84 -4.14 0.16 -4.96
CA LEU A 84 -4.40 1.60 -5.06
C LEU A 84 -4.36 2.13 -6.49
N TYR A 85 -3.88 1.34 -7.44
CA TYR A 85 -3.93 1.67 -8.87
C TYR A 85 -5.27 1.24 -9.44
N GLY A 86 -6.18 2.19 -9.64
CA GLY A 86 -7.52 1.91 -10.14
C GLY A 86 -7.56 1.42 -11.58
N GLY A 87 -8.68 0.78 -11.94
CA GLY A 87 -8.94 0.32 -13.31
C GLY A 87 -8.36 -1.05 -13.68
N PHE A 88 -7.80 -1.79 -12.69
CA PHE A 88 -7.39 -3.18 -12.86
C PHE A 88 -8.29 -4.09 -12.02
N THR A 89 -8.80 -5.13 -12.64
CA THR A 89 -9.40 -6.26 -11.92
C THR A 89 -8.31 -7.26 -11.54
N GLN A 90 -8.60 -8.20 -10.63
CA GLN A 90 -7.65 -9.27 -10.30
C GLN A 90 -7.33 -10.12 -11.56
N GLU A 91 -8.32 -10.38 -12.41
CA GLU A 91 -8.13 -11.11 -13.65
C GLU A 91 -7.19 -10.37 -14.63
N ASP A 92 -7.34 -9.04 -14.75
CA ASP A 92 -6.45 -8.22 -15.59
C ASP A 92 -5.01 -8.23 -15.07
N LEU A 93 -4.84 -8.16 -13.76
CA LEU A 93 -3.53 -8.23 -13.12
C LEU A 93 -2.86 -9.58 -13.36
N ASP A 94 -3.58 -10.68 -13.16
CA ASP A 94 -3.08 -12.04 -13.36
C ASP A 94 -2.70 -12.27 -14.83
N LEU A 95 -3.56 -11.82 -15.77
CA LEU A 95 -3.29 -11.89 -17.21
C LEU A 95 -2.04 -11.09 -17.57
N PHE A 96 -1.93 -9.85 -17.08
CA PHE A 96 -0.81 -8.98 -17.38
C PHE A 96 0.50 -9.52 -16.78
N GLU A 97 0.50 -9.98 -15.54
CA GLU A 97 1.65 -10.60 -14.89
C GLU A 97 2.11 -11.84 -15.63
N TYR A 98 1.16 -12.71 -15.99
CA TYR A 98 1.47 -13.93 -16.75
C TYR A 98 2.11 -13.62 -18.09
N TYR A 99 1.58 -12.62 -18.81
CA TYR A 99 2.14 -12.21 -20.10
C TYR A 99 3.52 -11.58 -19.97
N VAL A 100 3.71 -10.66 -19.03
CA VAL A 100 5.00 -9.97 -18.80
C VAL A 100 6.11 -10.98 -18.49
N ASN A 101 5.80 -12.01 -17.70
CA ASN A 101 6.72 -13.11 -17.39
C ASN A 101 6.98 -14.00 -18.61
N PHE A 102 5.95 -14.34 -19.38
CA PHE A 102 6.10 -15.13 -20.60
C PHE A 102 6.99 -14.46 -21.65
N ALA A 103 6.76 -13.17 -21.89
CA ALA A 103 7.48 -12.40 -22.90
C ALA A 103 8.81 -11.80 -22.39
N ASP A 104 9.20 -12.05 -21.13
CA ASP A 104 10.39 -11.51 -20.47
C ASP A 104 10.55 -9.99 -20.67
N ILE A 105 9.45 -9.26 -20.40
CA ILE A 105 9.41 -7.81 -20.61
C ILE A 105 10.23 -7.10 -19.53
N LYS A 106 11.24 -6.36 -19.94
CA LYS A 106 12.15 -5.64 -19.04
C LYS A 106 12.49 -4.25 -19.58
N GLY A 107 12.48 -3.28 -18.71
CA GLY A 107 12.94 -1.93 -18.99
C GLY A 107 11.91 -1.04 -19.69
N ARG A 108 12.04 0.27 -19.45
CA ARG A 108 11.12 1.30 -19.92
C ARG A 108 10.80 1.20 -21.43
N HIS A 109 11.79 0.98 -22.27
CA HIS A 109 11.58 0.93 -23.73
C HIS A 109 10.59 -0.17 -24.12
N LYS A 110 10.70 -1.37 -23.52
CA LYS A 110 9.82 -2.48 -23.80
C LYS A 110 8.40 -2.21 -23.32
N PHE A 111 8.23 -1.61 -22.15
CA PHE A 111 6.92 -1.23 -21.62
C PHE A 111 6.22 -0.11 -22.38
N LEU A 112 6.99 0.76 -23.06
CA LEU A 112 6.43 1.82 -23.91
C LEU A 112 6.08 1.35 -25.33
N SER A 113 6.62 0.23 -25.76
CA SER A 113 6.33 -0.35 -27.08
C SER A 113 5.19 -1.35 -26.98
N ASP A 114 4.49 -1.56 -28.08
CA ASP A 114 3.44 -2.58 -28.12
C ASP A 114 4.01 -3.98 -27.92
N PHE A 115 3.32 -4.77 -27.18
CA PHE A 115 3.62 -6.18 -26.95
C PHE A 115 3.18 -6.98 -28.16
N THR A 116 4.09 -7.74 -28.75
CA THR A 116 3.85 -8.49 -29.98
C THR A 116 4.13 -9.98 -29.87
N ALA A 117 4.79 -10.41 -28.77
CA ALA A 117 5.08 -11.81 -28.56
C ALA A 117 3.78 -12.61 -28.32
N ASN A 118 3.49 -13.55 -29.20
CA ASN A 118 2.34 -14.44 -29.04
C ASN A 118 2.68 -15.83 -29.56
N SER A 119 2.63 -16.83 -28.70
CA SER A 119 2.90 -18.21 -29.09
C SER A 119 1.57 -18.91 -29.34
N ARG A 120 1.36 -19.31 -30.59
CA ARG A 120 0.14 -20.03 -31.03
C ARG A 120 -1.15 -19.27 -30.72
N ASP A 121 -1.13 -17.94 -30.85
CA ASP A 121 -2.27 -17.05 -30.58
C ASP A 121 -2.93 -17.28 -29.22
N LYS A 122 -2.10 -17.61 -28.21
CA LYS A 122 -2.55 -17.91 -26.85
C LYS A 122 -3.07 -16.68 -26.11
N TYR A 123 -2.59 -15.48 -26.47
CA TYR A 123 -2.83 -14.23 -25.74
C TYR A 123 -3.69 -13.28 -26.56
N ASP A 124 -4.64 -12.63 -25.91
CA ASP A 124 -5.35 -11.46 -26.42
C ASP A 124 -4.42 -10.24 -26.30
N LEU A 125 -3.67 -9.99 -27.38
CA LEU A 125 -2.70 -8.88 -27.42
C LEU A 125 -3.37 -7.50 -27.34
N ASP A 126 -4.58 -7.35 -27.85
CA ASP A 126 -5.31 -6.08 -27.80
C ASP A 126 -5.65 -5.74 -26.35
N ARG A 127 -6.20 -6.68 -25.60
CA ARG A 127 -6.48 -6.53 -24.17
C ARG A 127 -5.19 -6.24 -23.37
N ILE A 128 -4.14 -7.01 -23.61
CA ILE A 128 -2.86 -6.86 -22.89
C ILE A 128 -2.20 -5.50 -23.20
N ASN A 129 -2.22 -5.05 -24.46
CA ASN A 129 -1.70 -3.73 -24.82
C ASN A 129 -2.56 -2.58 -24.26
N ALA A 130 -3.86 -2.76 -24.14
CA ALA A 130 -4.74 -1.81 -23.46
C ALA A 130 -4.34 -1.69 -21.98
N LEU A 131 -4.16 -2.81 -21.26
CA LEU A 131 -3.70 -2.83 -19.86
C LEU A 131 -2.30 -2.21 -19.71
N ARG A 132 -1.38 -2.55 -20.61
CA ARG A 132 -0.05 -1.91 -20.66
C ARG A 132 -0.15 -0.40 -20.79
N SER A 133 -0.94 0.08 -21.73
CA SER A 133 -1.10 1.51 -22.00
C SER A 133 -1.72 2.22 -20.79
N GLN A 134 -2.77 1.62 -20.20
CA GLN A 134 -3.42 2.12 -19.00
C GLN A 134 -2.44 2.24 -17.81
N LEU A 135 -1.54 1.27 -17.64
CA LEU A 135 -0.53 1.30 -16.58
C LEU A 135 0.58 2.29 -16.88
N VAL A 136 1.18 2.21 -18.06
CA VAL A 136 2.47 2.84 -18.33
C VAL A 136 2.34 4.31 -18.76
N ALA A 137 1.27 4.70 -19.47
CA ALA A 137 1.15 6.06 -19.99
C ALA A 137 1.08 7.14 -18.88
N PRO A 138 0.28 6.98 -17.79
CA PRO A 138 0.29 7.91 -16.68
C PRO A 138 1.61 7.93 -15.92
N LEU A 139 2.23 6.75 -15.74
CA LEU A 139 3.52 6.61 -15.07
C LEU A 139 4.63 7.32 -15.81
N ASP A 140 4.73 7.12 -17.13
CA ASP A 140 5.77 7.74 -17.93
C ASP A 140 5.64 9.27 -17.97
N LYS A 141 4.42 9.78 -18.00
CA LYS A 141 4.14 11.21 -17.90
C LYS A 141 4.62 11.81 -16.57
N LEU A 142 4.48 11.05 -15.46
CA LEU A 142 4.97 11.46 -14.14
C LEU A 142 6.50 11.35 -14.06
N LEU A 143 7.05 10.15 -14.37
CA LEU A 143 8.42 9.77 -14.02
C LEU A 143 9.46 10.26 -15.02
N ASN A 144 9.10 10.49 -16.30
CA ASN A 144 9.99 10.95 -17.35
C ASN A 144 10.02 12.47 -17.50
N SER A 145 9.70 13.19 -16.47
CA SER A 145 9.79 14.64 -16.47
C SER A 145 11.23 15.10 -16.29
N ARG A 146 11.65 16.11 -17.09
CA ARG A 146 12.95 16.78 -16.93
C ARG A 146 13.04 17.41 -15.54
N LYS A 147 14.26 17.79 -15.09
CA LYS A 147 14.48 18.52 -13.82
C LYS A 147 13.48 19.66 -13.70
N GLN A 148 12.67 19.63 -12.63
CA GLN A 148 11.58 20.57 -12.39
C GLN A 148 11.70 21.14 -10.97
N LYS A 149 11.05 22.28 -10.74
CA LYS A 149 10.85 22.81 -9.38
C LYS A 149 9.97 21.84 -8.58
N GLY A 150 10.21 21.69 -7.28
CA GLY A 150 9.47 20.78 -6.42
C GLY A 150 7.94 20.97 -6.49
N SER A 151 7.48 22.23 -6.53
CA SER A 151 6.05 22.56 -6.69
C SER A 151 5.42 22.05 -8.00
N SER A 152 6.19 22.00 -9.09
CA SER A 152 5.71 21.44 -10.36
C SER A 152 5.63 19.91 -10.32
N LEU A 153 6.58 19.27 -9.64
CA LEU A 153 6.56 17.83 -9.43
C LEU A 153 5.38 17.42 -8.56
N LEU A 154 5.11 18.16 -7.49
CA LEU A 154 3.98 17.91 -6.61
C LEU A 154 2.64 18.00 -7.36
N LYS A 155 2.43 19.04 -8.18
CA LYS A 155 1.23 19.16 -9.02
C LYS A 155 1.05 17.97 -9.96
N LYS A 156 2.14 17.47 -10.55
CA LYS A 156 2.10 16.29 -11.42
C LYS A 156 1.80 15.02 -10.64
N LEU A 157 2.33 14.89 -9.44
CA LEU A 157 2.05 13.77 -8.56
C LEU A 157 0.56 13.75 -8.19
N VAL A 158 0.00 14.88 -7.77
CA VAL A 158 -1.43 14.98 -7.45
C VAL A 158 -2.28 14.60 -8.66
N ALA A 159 -2.02 15.18 -9.83
CA ALA A 159 -2.73 14.85 -11.06
C ALA A 159 -2.61 13.37 -11.46
N PHE A 160 -1.45 12.75 -11.21
CA PHE A 160 -1.25 11.32 -11.43
C PHE A 160 -2.11 10.50 -10.46
N LEU A 161 -2.07 10.80 -9.15
CA LEU A 161 -2.86 10.11 -8.13
C LEU A 161 -4.36 10.17 -8.42
N GLU A 162 -4.86 11.31 -8.90
CA GLU A 162 -6.24 11.48 -9.35
C GLU A 162 -6.53 10.63 -10.60
N THR A 163 -5.64 10.66 -11.59
CA THR A 163 -5.79 9.90 -12.84
C THR A 163 -5.89 8.39 -12.58
N VAL A 164 -5.07 7.87 -11.67
CA VAL A 164 -5.07 6.44 -11.32
C VAL A 164 -5.99 6.11 -10.13
N GLN A 165 -6.81 7.08 -9.71
CA GLN A 165 -7.89 6.91 -8.73
C GLN A 165 -7.43 6.52 -7.31
N VAL A 166 -6.21 6.85 -6.89
CA VAL A 166 -5.69 6.52 -5.55
C VAL A 166 -6.63 7.00 -4.43
N PRO A 167 -7.17 8.24 -4.44
CA PRO A 167 -8.06 8.69 -3.36
C PRO A 167 -9.32 7.84 -3.20
N SER A 168 -9.96 7.44 -4.30
CA SER A 168 -11.14 6.58 -4.26
C SER A 168 -10.83 5.15 -3.84
N GLN A 169 -9.69 4.60 -4.26
CA GLN A 169 -9.24 3.27 -3.81
C GLN A 169 -8.90 3.27 -2.32
N MET A 170 -8.24 4.32 -1.81
CA MET A 170 -8.01 4.49 -0.36
C MET A 170 -9.32 4.58 0.43
N ALA A 171 -10.30 5.33 -0.05
CA ALA A 171 -11.61 5.41 0.58
C ALA A 171 -12.33 4.05 0.61
N ALA A 172 -12.26 3.29 -0.50
CA ALA A 172 -12.83 1.96 -0.59
C ALA A 172 -12.14 0.94 0.33
N LEU A 173 -10.81 1.03 0.45
CA LEU A 173 -10.02 0.23 1.38
C LEU A 173 -10.42 0.52 2.83
N THR A 174 -10.49 1.80 3.20
CA THR A 174 -10.86 2.24 4.55
C THR A 174 -12.30 1.84 4.91
N ALA A 175 -13.24 1.88 3.96
CA ALA A 175 -14.63 1.49 4.20
C ALA A 175 -14.78 0.00 4.59
N LYS A 176 -13.89 -0.87 4.11
CA LYS A 176 -13.89 -2.32 4.39
C LYS A 176 -13.03 -2.72 5.59
N ALA A 177 -12.27 -1.79 6.13
CA ALA A 177 -11.30 -2.04 7.19
C ALA A 177 -11.95 -2.14 8.59
N SER A 178 -11.27 -2.79 9.52
CA SER A 178 -11.61 -2.73 10.95
C SER A 178 -11.39 -1.33 11.51
N GLU A 179 -11.96 -1.02 12.68
CA GLU A 179 -11.80 0.33 13.29
C GLU A 179 -10.33 0.73 13.51
N ALA A 180 -9.48 -0.22 13.93
CA ALA A 180 -8.04 0.04 14.10
C ALA A 180 -7.33 0.33 12.77
N GLU A 181 -7.68 -0.41 11.71
CA GLU A 181 -7.13 -0.18 10.37
C GLU A 181 -7.66 1.13 9.75
N LYS A 182 -8.89 1.53 10.03
CA LYS A 182 -9.44 2.82 9.61
C LYS A 182 -8.63 3.97 10.19
N GLU A 183 -8.38 3.94 11.50
CA GLU A 183 -7.56 4.94 12.17
C GLU A 183 -6.15 5.00 11.57
N GLN A 184 -5.53 3.85 11.31
CA GLN A 184 -4.24 3.75 10.66
C GLN A 184 -4.25 4.34 9.24
N ASN A 185 -5.25 3.99 8.41
CA ASN A 185 -5.42 4.50 7.06
C ASN A 185 -5.59 6.03 7.05
N GLU A 186 -6.38 6.57 7.99
CA GLU A 186 -6.60 8.01 8.12
C GLU A 186 -5.31 8.74 8.52
N GLN A 187 -4.55 8.20 9.47
CA GLN A 187 -3.27 8.77 9.90
C GLN A 187 -2.25 8.78 8.76
N VAL A 188 -2.10 7.68 8.03
CA VAL A 188 -1.18 7.59 6.89
C VAL A 188 -1.61 8.53 5.77
N TRP A 189 -2.91 8.58 5.43
CA TRP A 189 -3.43 9.48 4.42
C TRP A 189 -3.21 10.95 4.79
N LYS A 190 -3.49 11.31 6.04
CA LYS A 190 -3.26 12.66 6.56
C LYS A 190 -1.78 13.04 6.50
N ALA A 191 -0.88 12.16 6.93
CA ALA A 191 0.55 12.42 6.86
C ALA A 191 1.02 12.61 5.41
N PHE A 192 0.52 11.79 4.48
CA PHE A 192 0.85 11.88 3.06
C PHE A 192 0.35 13.18 2.39
N THR A 193 -0.83 13.66 2.78
CA THR A 193 -1.44 14.88 2.18
C THR A 193 -0.95 16.18 2.81
N GLN A 194 -0.22 16.12 3.92
CA GLN A 194 0.39 17.29 4.59
C GLN A 194 1.84 17.57 4.15
N LEU A 195 2.42 16.75 3.25
CA LEU A 195 3.72 16.96 2.62
C LEU A 195 3.65 18.05 1.55
#